data_8cfa50f2220b02a1a2faead882dad6fa
#
_entry.id   8cfa50f2220b02a1a2faead882dad6fa
#
_cell.length_a   1.000
_cell.length_b   1.000
_cell.length_c   1.000
_cell.angle_alpha   90.00
_cell.angle_beta   90.00
_cell.angle_gamma   90.00
#
_symmetry.space_group_name_H-M   'P 1'
#
loop_
_entity.id
_entity.type
_entity.pdbx_description
1 polymer ?
#
loop_
_entity_poly.entity_id
_entity_poly.type
_entity_poly.pdbx_seq_one_letter_code
_entity_poly.pdbx_strand_id
1 'polypeptide(L)'
;MRNARQLTLYFAAFGYQVTSFFAASSRYGTPEELKELVDTAHGMGLTVLLDIVHSHASKNVLDGLNEFDGTDNLYFHEGGKGRHDLWDSRLFNYSSHEVLRFLLSNLRFWTEFYQFDGYRFDGVTSMMYIHHGIGTGFSGGYHEYFGPAADIEAIVYLMLVSVLHFATLH
;
A
#
# COMPACT_ATOMS: atom_id res chain seq x y z
N MET A 1 14.63 -14.61 4.27
CA MET A 1 13.81 -13.40 4.39
C MET A 1 12.42 -13.82 4.84
N ARG A 2 12.02 -13.50 6.06
CA ARG A 2 10.63 -13.70 6.52
C ARG A 2 9.92 -12.37 6.33
N ASN A 3 8.98 -12.32 5.39
CA ASN A 3 8.13 -11.15 5.17
C ASN A 3 7.17 -11.03 6.36
N ALA A 4 7.31 -9.97 7.15
CA ALA A 4 6.22 -9.56 8.01
C ALA A 4 5.11 -9.02 7.09
N ARG A 5 4.02 -9.75 6.95
CA ARG A 5 2.86 -9.32 6.16
C ARG A 5 2.00 -8.39 6.99
N GLN A 6 1.58 -7.30 6.41
CA GLN A 6 0.52 -6.47 6.97
C GLN A 6 -0.78 -7.29 6.88
N LEU A 7 -1.18 -7.89 8.00
CA LEU A 7 -2.25 -8.87 8.04
C LEU A 7 -3.57 -8.16 8.36
N THR A 8 -4.39 -8.09 7.37
CA THR A 8 -5.73 -7.49 7.44
C THR A 8 -6.78 -8.52 7.85
N LEU A 9 -7.78 -8.03 8.57
CA LEU A 9 -8.95 -8.76 9.02
C LEU A 9 -9.96 -8.97 7.88
N TYR A 10 -9.74 -9.90 6.94
CA TYR A 10 -10.85 -10.40 6.12
C TYR A 10 -10.63 -11.86 5.68
N PHE A 11 -11.66 -12.69 5.80
CA PHE A 11 -11.64 -14.14 5.61
C PHE A 11 -11.34 -14.61 4.18
N ALA A 12 -11.30 -13.72 3.19
CA ALA A 12 -11.19 -14.09 1.77
C ALA A 12 -10.02 -13.44 1.00
N ALA A 13 -9.26 -12.54 1.62
CA ALA A 13 -8.35 -11.68 0.85
C ALA A 13 -6.86 -11.91 1.12
N PHE A 14 -6.47 -12.97 1.78
CA PHE A 14 -5.06 -13.31 2.06
C PHE A 14 -4.22 -12.16 2.66
N GLY A 15 -4.86 -11.16 3.29
CA GLY A 15 -4.21 -10.00 3.87
C GLY A 15 -4.08 -8.77 2.96
N TYR A 16 -4.55 -8.83 1.72
CA TYR A 16 -4.38 -7.75 0.75
C TYR A 16 -5.59 -6.81 0.60
N GLN A 17 -6.65 -6.98 1.38
CA GLN A 17 -7.79 -6.05 1.47
C GLN A 17 -7.69 -5.23 2.76
N VAL A 18 -6.83 -4.21 2.74
CA VAL A 18 -6.49 -3.43 3.94
C VAL A 18 -7.64 -2.54 4.38
N THR A 19 -8.00 -2.62 5.66
CA THR A 19 -8.95 -1.73 6.34
C THR A 19 -8.23 -0.76 7.29
N SER A 20 -7.16 -1.20 7.95
CA SER A 20 -6.36 -0.36 8.84
C SER A 20 -4.90 -0.33 8.39
N PHE A 21 -4.41 0.87 8.04
CA PHE A 21 -3.06 1.06 7.51
C PHE A 21 -2.00 1.22 8.62
N PHE A 22 -2.40 1.62 9.81
CA PHE A 22 -1.51 1.91 10.95
C PHE A 22 -1.57 0.84 12.04
N ALA A 23 -2.11 -0.34 11.75
CA ALA A 23 -2.18 -1.44 12.69
C ALA A 23 -1.98 -2.79 12.00
N ALA A 24 -1.17 -3.65 12.62
CA ALA A 24 -1.11 -5.05 12.26
C ALA A 24 -2.31 -5.82 12.86
N SER A 25 -2.59 -7.01 12.32
CA SER A 25 -3.69 -7.85 12.82
C SER A 25 -3.37 -8.37 14.22
N SER A 26 -4.26 -8.09 15.18
CA SER A 26 -4.18 -8.60 16.56
C SER A 26 -4.26 -10.14 16.68
N ARG A 27 -4.60 -10.84 15.61
CA ARG A 27 -4.63 -12.32 15.57
C ARG A 27 -3.25 -12.96 15.67
N TYR A 28 -2.19 -12.20 15.40
CA TYR A 28 -0.81 -12.72 15.31
C TYR A 28 0.09 -12.18 16.41
N GLY A 29 -0.47 -11.46 17.36
CA GLY A 29 0.24 -10.91 18.51
C GLY A 29 -0.07 -9.44 18.78
N THR A 30 0.64 -8.91 19.76
CA THR A 30 0.57 -7.51 20.18
C THR A 30 1.53 -6.64 19.34
N PRO A 31 1.38 -5.32 19.37
CA PRO A 31 2.35 -4.39 18.76
C PRO A 31 3.77 -4.57 19.30
N GLU A 32 3.90 -4.87 20.59
CA GLU A 32 5.17 -5.10 21.27
C GLU A 32 5.85 -6.37 20.74
N GLU A 33 5.11 -7.45 20.55
CA GLU A 33 5.64 -8.71 19.99
C GLU A 33 6.09 -8.52 18.53
N LEU A 34 5.42 -7.66 17.76
CA LEU A 34 5.88 -7.34 16.41
C LEU A 34 7.21 -6.57 16.44
N LYS A 35 7.38 -5.63 17.39
CA LYS A 35 8.66 -4.91 17.57
C LYS A 35 9.76 -5.87 18.03
N GLU A 36 9.48 -6.77 18.95
CA GLU A 36 10.41 -7.81 19.40
C GLU A 36 10.84 -8.73 18.25
N LEU A 37 9.90 -9.08 17.36
CA LEU A 37 10.21 -9.87 16.17
C LEU A 37 11.21 -9.15 15.27
N VAL A 38 11.02 -7.86 15.01
CA VAL A 38 11.91 -7.05 14.17
C VAL A 38 13.28 -6.90 14.83
N ASP A 39 13.30 -6.55 16.12
CA ASP A 39 14.54 -6.39 16.90
C ASP A 39 15.35 -7.70 16.96
N THR A 40 14.69 -8.83 17.20
CA THR A 40 15.32 -10.15 17.20
C THR A 40 15.91 -10.48 15.83
N ALA A 41 15.19 -10.16 14.74
CA ALA A 41 15.69 -10.38 13.39
C ALA A 41 16.94 -9.53 13.11
N HIS A 42 16.95 -8.27 13.55
CA HIS A 42 18.11 -7.38 13.45
C HIS A 42 19.30 -7.92 14.26
N GLY A 43 19.07 -8.42 15.48
CA GLY A 43 20.10 -9.07 16.29
C GLY A 43 20.73 -10.31 15.64
N MET A 44 20.01 -10.94 14.69
CA MET A 44 20.50 -12.04 13.87
C MET A 44 21.15 -11.59 12.54
N GLY A 45 21.26 -10.28 12.30
CA GLY A 45 21.76 -9.71 11.04
C GLY A 45 20.80 -9.86 9.85
N LEU A 46 19.48 -9.97 10.11
CA LEU A 46 18.46 -10.12 9.07
C LEU A 46 17.82 -8.77 8.77
N THR A 47 17.63 -8.46 7.50
CA THR A 47 16.82 -7.34 7.02
C THR A 47 15.35 -7.73 7.01
N VAL A 48 14.48 -6.86 7.52
CA VAL A 48 13.03 -7.10 7.61
C VAL A 48 12.28 -6.12 6.73
N LEU A 49 11.62 -6.63 5.70
CA LEU A 49 10.81 -5.83 4.79
C LEU A 49 9.32 -6.01 5.09
N LEU A 50 8.59 -4.90 5.08
CA LEU A 50 7.13 -4.92 5.20
C LEU A 50 6.48 -5.04 3.82
N ASP A 51 5.58 -6.02 3.68
CA ASP A 51 4.73 -6.14 2.49
C ASP A 51 3.55 -5.16 2.66
N ILE A 52 3.47 -4.15 1.78
CA ILE A 52 2.54 -3.04 1.92
C ILE A 52 1.62 -2.91 0.71
N VAL A 53 0.35 -2.59 0.97
CA VAL A 53 -0.67 -2.42 -0.06
C VAL A 53 -1.08 -0.95 -0.11
N HIS A 54 -0.47 -0.19 -1.01
CA HIS A 54 -0.84 1.20 -1.29
C HIS A 54 -1.49 1.36 -2.68
N SER A 55 -1.72 0.25 -3.38
CA SER A 55 -2.43 0.22 -4.65
C SER A 55 -3.96 0.36 -4.49
N HIS A 56 -4.49 -0.13 -3.38
CA HIS A 56 -5.93 -0.14 -3.13
C HIS A 56 -6.24 -0.32 -1.64
N ALA A 57 -7.51 -0.18 -1.28
CA ALA A 57 -8.03 -0.48 0.04
C ALA A 57 -9.32 -1.30 -0.04
N SER A 58 -9.71 -1.91 1.08
CA SER A 58 -10.99 -2.59 1.19
C SER A 58 -12.16 -1.63 0.90
N LYS A 59 -13.18 -2.14 0.23
CA LYS A 59 -14.45 -1.41 0.03
C LYS A 59 -15.39 -1.46 1.24
N ASN A 60 -14.99 -2.11 2.33
CA ASN A 60 -15.81 -2.23 3.53
C ASN A 60 -16.14 -0.83 4.09
N VAL A 61 -17.44 -0.57 4.29
CA VAL A 61 -17.94 0.70 4.82
C VAL A 61 -18.07 0.71 6.35
N LEU A 62 -17.95 -0.45 7.00
CA LEU A 62 -18.03 -0.57 8.46
C LEU A 62 -16.66 -0.39 9.14
N ASP A 63 -15.60 -0.68 8.41
CA ASP A 63 -14.22 -0.57 8.84
C ASP A 63 -13.37 0.05 7.74
N GLY A 64 -12.33 0.80 8.08
CA GLY A 64 -11.35 1.30 7.14
C GLY A 64 -11.68 2.67 6.56
N LEU A 65 -11.22 2.91 5.34
CA LEU A 65 -11.21 4.24 4.73
C LEU A 65 -12.41 4.51 3.82
N ASN A 66 -13.10 3.45 3.36
CA ASN A 66 -14.22 3.64 2.43
C ASN A 66 -15.41 4.27 3.15
N GLU A 67 -15.90 5.38 2.59
CA GLU A 67 -16.98 6.20 3.17
C GLU A 67 -16.70 6.65 4.61
N PHE A 68 -15.41 6.87 4.95
CA PHE A 68 -14.99 7.24 6.31
C PHE A 68 -15.65 8.54 6.82
N ASP A 69 -15.87 9.50 5.94
CA ASP A 69 -16.56 10.77 6.24
C ASP A 69 -18.00 10.84 5.70
N GLY A 70 -18.51 9.70 5.20
CA GLY A 70 -19.82 9.60 4.55
C GLY A 70 -19.79 9.91 3.05
N THR A 71 -18.62 10.21 2.48
CA THR A 71 -18.43 10.37 1.02
C THR A 71 -17.59 9.23 0.45
N ASP A 72 -17.67 8.99 -0.86
CA ASP A 72 -16.90 7.92 -1.50
C ASP A 72 -15.56 8.41 -2.06
N ASN A 73 -15.22 9.69 -1.94
CA ASN A 73 -14.08 10.32 -2.62
C ASN A 73 -13.05 10.99 -1.69
N LEU A 74 -13.14 10.80 -0.36
CA LEU A 74 -12.16 11.36 0.57
C LEU A 74 -10.72 10.85 0.29
N TYR A 75 -10.56 9.54 0.16
CA TYR A 75 -9.27 8.88 -0.11
C TYR A 75 -9.17 8.36 -1.54
N PHE A 76 -10.29 8.14 -2.20
CA PHE A 76 -10.38 7.40 -3.45
C PHE A 76 -10.85 8.28 -4.59
N HIS A 77 -10.65 7.83 -5.81
CA HIS A 77 -11.32 8.45 -6.95
C HIS A 77 -12.83 8.24 -6.85
N GLU A 78 -13.59 9.21 -7.33
CA GLU A 78 -15.05 9.17 -7.37
C GLU A 78 -15.56 8.17 -8.42
N GLY A 79 -16.65 7.50 -8.12
CA GLY A 79 -17.35 6.62 -9.05
C GLY A 79 -16.53 5.44 -9.54
N GLY A 80 -16.66 5.12 -10.84
CA GLY A 80 -16.01 3.94 -11.45
C GLY A 80 -14.49 3.98 -11.44
N LYS A 81 -13.87 5.16 -11.58
CA LYS A 81 -12.41 5.33 -11.51
C LYS A 81 -11.84 4.92 -10.14
N GLY A 82 -12.64 5.03 -9.08
CA GLY A 82 -12.25 4.66 -7.72
C GLY A 82 -12.46 3.18 -7.39
N ARG A 83 -12.71 2.31 -8.36
CA ARG A 83 -13.00 0.90 -8.15
C ARG A 83 -12.07 0.00 -8.97
N HIS A 84 -11.59 -1.05 -8.34
CA HIS A 84 -10.86 -2.11 -9.00
C HIS A 84 -11.79 -3.33 -9.15
N ASP A 85 -12.40 -3.49 -10.32
CA ASP A 85 -13.46 -4.49 -10.53
C ASP A 85 -12.99 -5.93 -10.29
N LEU A 86 -11.75 -6.26 -10.67
CA LEU A 86 -11.20 -7.61 -10.49
C LEU A 86 -10.92 -7.95 -9.02
N TRP A 87 -10.46 -6.98 -8.22
CA TRP A 87 -10.12 -7.18 -6.81
C TRP A 87 -11.22 -6.74 -5.85
N ASP A 88 -12.31 -6.17 -6.39
CA ASP A 88 -13.45 -5.70 -5.61
C ASP A 88 -13.03 -4.74 -4.48
N SER A 89 -12.20 -3.75 -4.82
CA SER A 89 -11.53 -2.83 -3.90
C SER A 89 -11.64 -1.38 -4.36
N ARG A 90 -11.19 -0.44 -3.51
CA ARG A 90 -11.16 0.99 -3.79
C ARG A 90 -9.76 1.43 -4.20
N LEU A 91 -9.67 2.32 -5.20
CA LEU A 91 -8.42 2.85 -5.75
C LEU A 91 -8.14 4.25 -5.22
N PHE A 92 -6.95 4.45 -4.66
CA PHE A 92 -6.52 5.73 -4.11
C PHE A 92 -6.44 6.83 -5.16
N ASN A 93 -6.80 8.04 -4.75
CA ASN A 93 -6.63 9.25 -5.55
C ASN A 93 -5.27 9.90 -5.26
N TYR A 94 -4.24 9.51 -6.00
CA TYR A 94 -2.88 10.03 -5.81
C TYR A 94 -2.72 11.49 -6.23
N SER A 95 -3.72 12.14 -6.88
CA SER A 95 -3.70 13.57 -7.13
C SER A 95 -4.00 14.41 -5.89
N SER A 96 -4.60 13.80 -4.86
CA SER A 96 -4.91 14.48 -3.60
C SER A 96 -3.68 14.53 -2.69
N HIS A 97 -3.27 15.75 -2.30
CA HIS A 97 -2.16 15.95 -1.37
C HIS A 97 -2.41 15.28 -0.01
N GLU A 98 -3.65 15.24 0.47
CA GLU A 98 -3.98 14.60 1.75
C GLU A 98 -3.87 13.08 1.66
N VAL A 99 -4.21 12.49 0.52
CA VAL A 99 -3.99 11.06 0.26
C VAL A 99 -2.49 10.74 0.22
N LEU A 100 -1.69 11.56 -0.47
CA LEU A 100 -0.24 11.41 -0.48
C LEU A 100 0.35 11.51 0.93
N ARG A 101 -0.08 12.51 1.72
CA ARG A 101 0.36 12.68 3.12
C ARG A 101 -0.01 11.47 3.98
N PHE A 102 -1.22 10.95 3.83
CA PHE A 102 -1.67 9.76 4.55
C PHE A 102 -0.78 8.55 4.22
N LEU A 103 -0.56 8.26 2.94
CA LEU A 103 0.23 7.11 2.50
C LEU A 103 1.73 7.24 2.88
N LEU A 104 2.32 8.43 2.72
CA LEU A 104 3.70 8.69 3.13
C LEU A 104 3.87 8.64 4.65
N SER A 105 2.89 9.15 5.42
CA SER A 105 2.88 9.04 6.89
C SER A 105 2.78 7.59 7.34
N ASN A 106 2.08 6.75 6.59
CA ASN A 106 2.00 5.32 6.87
C ASN A 106 3.38 4.64 6.73
N LEU A 107 4.12 4.94 5.67
CA LEU A 107 5.49 4.44 5.52
C LEU A 107 6.37 4.89 6.70
N ARG A 108 6.36 6.20 6.97
CA ARG A 108 7.12 6.78 8.08
C ARG A 108 6.78 6.10 9.41
N PHE A 109 5.50 5.84 9.68
CA PHE A 109 5.04 5.15 10.89
C PHE A 109 5.70 3.77 11.03
N TRP A 110 5.67 2.95 10.00
CA TRP A 110 6.24 1.61 10.04
C TRP A 110 7.77 1.61 10.16
N THR A 111 8.46 2.58 9.55
CA THR A 111 9.90 2.76 9.70
C THR A 111 10.27 3.23 11.11
N GLU A 112 9.62 4.29 11.61
CA GLU A 112 10.02 4.91 12.89
C GLU A 112 9.58 4.12 14.11
N PHE A 113 8.37 3.54 14.10
CA PHE A 113 7.82 2.86 15.28
C PHE A 113 8.10 1.37 15.33
N TYR A 114 8.29 0.72 14.18
CA TYR A 114 8.53 -0.72 14.10
C TYR A 114 9.90 -1.07 13.52
N GLN A 115 10.67 -0.08 13.05
CA GLN A 115 12.04 -0.24 12.55
C GLN A 115 12.15 -1.21 11.35
N PHE A 116 11.14 -1.25 10.48
CA PHE A 116 11.25 -1.97 9.22
C PHE A 116 12.32 -1.32 8.33
N ASP A 117 13.16 -2.13 7.71
CA ASP A 117 14.28 -1.69 6.87
C ASP A 117 13.83 -1.24 5.47
N GLY A 118 12.63 -1.56 5.07
CA GLY A 118 12.10 -1.21 3.76
C GLY A 118 10.76 -1.86 3.46
N TYR A 119 10.32 -1.71 2.21
CA TYR A 119 8.99 -2.11 1.78
C TYR A 119 9.02 -2.95 0.51
N ARG A 120 8.11 -3.92 0.43
CA ARG A 120 7.68 -4.52 -0.82
C ARG A 120 6.28 -4.02 -1.14
N PHE A 121 6.11 -3.29 -2.23
CA PHE A 121 4.80 -2.82 -2.68
C PHE A 121 4.07 -3.90 -3.43
N ASP A 122 2.82 -4.18 -3.02
CA ASP A 122 1.93 -5.06 -3.75
C ASP A 122 1.07 -4.30 -4.76
N GLY A 123 0.75 -4.94 -5.89
CA GLY A 123 -0.14 -4.38 -6.89
C GLY A 123 0.40 -3.19 -7.68
N VAL A 124 1.73 -3.05 -7.83
CA VAL A 124 2.36 -1.91 -8.52
C VAL A 124 1.85 -1.74 -9.96
N THR A 125 1.60 -2.82 -10.68
CA THR A 125 0.99 -2.75 -12.03
C THR A 125 -0.38 -2.06 -12.00
N SER A 126 -1.20 -2.35 -10.99
CA SER A 126 -2.48 -1.66 -10.80
C SER A 126 -2.31 -0.17 -10.49
N MET A 127 -1.22 0.23 -9.84
CA MET A 127 -0.93 1.64 -9.59
C MET A 127 -0.47 2.37 -10.84
N MET A 128 0.51 1.80 -11.56
CA MET A 128 1.22 2.48 -12.64
C MET A 128 0.40 2.66 -13.92
N TYR A 129 -0.71 1.95 -14.09
CA TYR A 129 -1.48 1.97 -15.33
C TYR A 129 -2.96 2.25 -15.07
N ILE A 130 -3.56 3.13 -15.90
CA ILE A 130 -4.97 3.52 -15.82
C ILE A 130 -5.95 2.36 -16.11
N HIS A 131 -5.49 1.30 -16.77
CA HIS A 131 -6.25 0.04 -16.97
C HIS A 131 -6.04 -0.96 -15.83
N HIS A 132 -5.22 -0.62 -14.81
CA HIS A 132 -4.94 -1.42 -13.61
C HIS A 132 -4.46 -2.87 -13.89
N GLY A 133 -3.95 -3.14 -15.09
CA GLY A 133 -3.58 -4.49 -15.53
C GLY A 133 -4.76 -5.39 -15.89
N ILE A 134 -5.99 -4.88 -15.88
CA ILE A 134 -7.20 -5.67 -16.16
C ILE A 134 -7.36 -5.86 -17.69
N GLY A 135 -7.40 -7.13 -18.11
CA GLY A 135 -7.61 -7.47 -19.52
C GLY A 135 -6.50 -7.04 -20.47
N THR A 136 -5.35 -6.63 -19.97
CA THR A 136 -4.22 -6.13 -20.76
C THR A 136 -3.04 -7.09 -20.65
N GLY A 137 -2.51 -7.52 -21.79
CA GLY A 137 -1.24 -8.23 -21.90
C GLY A 137 -0.09 -7.24 -22.06
N PHE A 138 1.07 -7.55 -21.48
CA PHE A 138 2.30 -6.80 -21.68
C PHE A 138 3.24 -7.56 -22.59
N SER A 139 3.77 -6.88 -23.62
CA SER A 139 4.77 -7.44 -24.54
C SER A 139 6.20 -7.28 -24.06
N GLY A 140 6.40 -6.43 -23.02
CA GLY A 140 7.71 -6.03 -22.53
C GLY A 140 8.39 -4.95 -23.36
N GLY A 141 7.66 -4.32 -24.27
CA GLY A 141 8.15 -3.21 -25.06
C GLY A 141 8.31 -1.91 -24.24
N TYR A 142 9.39 -1.16 -24.48
CA TYR A 142 9.69 0.08 -23.71
C TYR A 142 8.55 1.11 -23.75
N HIS A 143 7.81 1.19 -24.86
CA HIS A 143 6.67 2.10 -25.02
C HIS A 143 5.50 1.80 -24.04
N GLU A 144 5.41 0.60 -23.50
CA GLU A 144 4.38 0.23 -22.53
C GLU A 144 4.60 0.92 -21.18
N TYR A 145 5.85 1.18 -20.81
CA TYR A 145 6.18 1.79 -19.52
C TYR A 145 5.96 3.31 -19.48
N PHE A 146 6.00 3.98 -20.65
CA PHE A 146 5.92 5.44 -20.76
C PHE A 146 4.82 5.89 -21.75
N GLY A 147 3.89 5.01 -22.05
CA GLY A 147 2.78 5.28 -22.97
C GLY A 147 1.63 6.05 -22.30
N PRO A 148 0.60 6.39 -23.07
CA PRO A 148 -0.57 7.13 -22.58
C PRO A 148 -1.41 6.35 -21.54
N ALA A 149 -1.15 5.06 -21.36
CA ALA A 149 -1.80 4.23 -20.35
C ALA A 149 -1.15 4.35 -18.96
N ALA A 150 -0.01 5.06 -18.83
CA ALA A 150 0.66 5.25 -17.56
C ALA A 150 -0.11 6.24 -16.67
N ASP A 151 -0.30 5.88 -15.40
CA ASP A 151 -0.85 6.76 -14.36
C ASP A 151 0.28 7.61 -13.76
N ILE A 152 0.40 8.85 -14.24
CA ILE A 152 1.47 9.77 -13.83
C ILE A 152 1.37 10.12 -12.35
N GLU A 153 0.16 10.25 -11.79
CA GLU A 153 -0.05 10.61 -10.38
C GLU A 153 0.48 9.48 -9.46
N ALA A 154 0.18 8.24 -9.78
CA ALA A 154 0.71 7.08 -9.06
C ALA A 154 2.24 6.93 -9.23
N ILE A 155 2.77 7.20 -10.42
CA ILE A 155 4.22 7.18 -10.66
C ILE A 155 4.92 8.24 -9.81
N VAL A 156 4.39 9.47 -9.75
CA VAL A 156 4.92 10.54 -8.89
C VAL A 156 4.88 10.13 -7.42
N TYR A 157 3.80 9.51 -6.97
CA TYR A 157 3.75 8.96 -5.61
C TYR A 157 4.88 7.94 -5.36
N LEU A 158 5.10 6.98 -6.25
CA LEU A 158 6.17 5.99 -6.09
C LEU A 158 7.58 6.65 -6.11
N MET A 159 7.77 7.71 -6.87
CA MET A 159 9.01 8.51 -6.82
C MET A 159 9.19 9.19 -5.47
N LEU A 160 8.13 9.76 -4.88
CA LEU A 160 8.17 10.36 -3.54
C LEU A 160 8.51 9.34 -2.46
N VAL A 161 7.98 8.13 -2.56
CA VAL A 161 8.34 7.01 -1.67
C VAL A 161 9.84 6.71 -1.73
N SER A 162 10.41 6.65 -2.93
CA SER A 162 11.85 6.42 -3.10
C SER A 162 12.69 7.50 -2.41
N VAL A 163 12.33 8.77 -2.57
CA VAL A 163 13.02 9.88 -1.91
C VAL A 163 12.90 9.83 -0.39
N LEU A 164 11.70 9.53 0.12
CA LEU A 164 11.45 9.40 1.57
C LEU A 164 12.33 8.31 2.18
N HIS A 165 12.41 7.16 1.53
CA HIS A 165 13.19 6.03 2.02
C HIS A 165 14.69 6.39 2.15
N PHE A 166 15.26 7.09 1.18
CA PHE A 166 16.64 7.56 1.27
C PHE A 166 16.85 8.61 2.38
N ALA A 167 15.87 9.46 2.65
CA ALA A 167 15.96 10.49 3.68
C ALA A 167 15.84 9.94 5.12
N THR A 168 15.23 8.76 5.31
CA THR A 168 15.04 8.14 6.63
C THR A 168 16.17 7.19 7.04
N LEU A 169 17.05 6.80 6.10
CA LEU A 169 18.19 5.92 6.35
C LEU A 169 19.49 6.67 6.69
N HIS A 170 19.45 8.00 6.74
CA HIS A 170 20.58 8.90 7.06
C HIS A 170 20.22 9.82 8.22
#